data_0ceeb59cd6b5ec94f838e4ea11d1e6fb
#
_entry.id   0ceeb59cd6b5ec94f838e4ea11d1e6fb
#
_cell.length_a   1.000
_cell.length_b   1.000
_cell.length_c   1.000
_cell.angle_alpha   90.00
_cell.angle_beta   90.00
_cell.angle_gamma   90.00
#
_symmetry.space_group_name_H-M   'P 1'
#
loop_
_entity.id
_entity.type
_entity.pdbx_description
1 polymer ?
#
loop_
_entity_poly.entity_id
_entity_poly.type
_entity_poly.pdbx_seq_one_letter_code
_entity_poly.pdbx_strand_id
1 'polypeptide(L)'
;MKIKQRPEDFVVREGYRFEPDLEGPVWVYRMDKQKVSTLQALERISKAFAVRRRDLSICGLKDKQGRTEQLVGVLGGALGDSEVLQSGDLRLKLIGRAAQPLSSRNITANRFEVTVRDLSPEEAERVPESAAEVERTGVVNYFDSQRFGFLKHGQGFIARHLLRGDWESALKAFLATPSELDRSDDAKVKTFWRDHWGEWQLRAPQAAGKRYAPILRRLREDPRDFKGAFLHIDRRLRMMALFELQSFVWNEGVKRYLGARIPAADLIGLRYQAGALVLPRSLPRELRDELWNRTFPLVAPDSRIEDQRVRDAALGALRAQGLTLEQLRVPDSPLFFKHEERPLFVRPGKLRVHPPRPDELNRGKRKVNLSFTLPPGAYATLVVRRVLWFATESARPVLRPSAPAAPAKISRPAAPRRPANEPDARATVAPQEGFLARQRARKEARAARREAARKPPGHR
;
A
#
# COMPACT_ATOMS: atom_id res chain seq x y z
N MET A 1 -15.38 -6.09 -13.32
CA MET A 1 -15.39 -6.33 -11.85
C MET A 1 -14.97 -5.09 -11.11
N LYS A 2 -15.69 -4.68 -10.08
CA LYS A 2 -15.41 -3.51 -9.24
C LYS A 2 -15.59 -3.87 -7.76
N ILE A 3 -14.71 -3.36 -6.90
CA ILE A 3 -14.81 -3.43 -5.44
C ILE A 3 -14.71 -2.02 -4.88
N LYS A 4 -15.31 -1.74 -3.72
CA LYS A 4 -15.22 -0.43 -3.05
C LYS A 4 -15.81 0.74 -3.86
N GLN A 5 -16.87 0.50 -4.67
CA GLN A 5 -17.60 1.60 -5.32
C GLN A 5 -18.35 2.45 -4.29
N ARG A 6 -18.84 1.81 -3.21
CA ARG A 6 -19.38 2.45 -2.01
C ARG A 6 -18.61 1.98 -0.78
N PRO A 7 -18.58 2.73 0.32
CA PRO A 7 -17.93 2.28 1.55
C PRO A 7 -18.49 0.98 2.11
N GLU A 8 -19.79 0.75 1.93
CA GLU A 8 -20.50 -0.43 2.38
C GLU A 8 -20.12 -1.69 1.60
N ASP A 9 -19.51 -1.51 0.41
CA ASP A 9 -19.01 -2.65 -0.38
C ASP A 9 -17.77 -3.31 0.25
N PHE A 10 -17.15 -2.69 1.25
CA PHE A 10 -15.97 -3.22 1.91
C PHE A 10 -16.01 -2.95 3.41
N VAL A 11 -16.57 -3.92 4.12
CA VAL A 11 -16.69 -3.86 5.58
C VAL A 11 -15.64 -4.72 6.23
N VAL A 12 -14.93 -4.16 7.22
CA VAL A 12 -13.93 -4.89 8.01
C VAL A 12 -14.27 -4.76 9.48
N ARG A 13 -14.46 -5.89 10.16
CA ARG A 13 -14.60 -5.93 11.61
C ARG A 13 -13.41 -6.65 12.23
N GLU A 14 -12.75 -5.99 13.16
CA GLU A 14 -11.66 -6.55 13.93
C GLU A 14 -12.18 -7.57 14.93
N GLY A 15 -11.75 -8.83 14.81
CA GLY A 15 -11.88 -9.79 15.87
C GLY A 15 -10.79 -9.52 16.91
N TYR A 16 -11.16 -9.35 18.15
CA TYR A 16 -10.25 -8.95 19.20
C TYR A 16 -10.42 -9.79 20.45
N ARG A 17 -9.38 -9.79 21.26
CA ARG A 17 -9.37 -10.32 22.61
C ARG A 17 -8.66 -9.33 23.51
N PHE A 18 -9.31 -8.89 24.56
CA PHE A 18 -8.68 -8.20 25.67
C PHE A 18 -9.33 -8.69 26.97
N GLU A 19 -8.59 -8.64 28.04
CA GLU A 19 -9.09 -8.99 29.36
C GLU A 19 -9.65 -7.71 29.98
N PRO A 20 -10.96 -7.67 30.29
CA PRO A 20 -11.56 -6.54 30.98
C PRO A 20 -10.96 -6.36 32.38
N ASP A 21 -10.66 -5.14 32.73
CA ASP A 21 -10.21 -4.74 34.07
C ASP A 21 -11.01 -3.51 34.48
N LEU A 22 -11.89 -3.65 35.47
CA LEU A 22 -12.81 -2.58 35.90
C LEU A 22 -12.06 -1.35 36.46
N GLU A 23 -10.85 -1.53 36.98
CA GLU A 23 -10.01 -0.47 37.53
C GLU A 23 -8.88 -0.05 36.56
N GLY A 24 -8.72 -0.77 35.46
CA GLY A 24 -7.68 -0.53 34.48
C GLY A 24 -7.65 0.92 33.98
N PRO A 25 -6.47 1.52 33.75
CA PRO A 25 -6.33 2.93 33.38
C PRO A 25 -6.69 3.21 31.90
N VAL A 26 -6.87 2.17 31.08
CA VAL A 26 -7.14 2.30 29.66
C VAL A 26 -8.62 2.07 29.35
N TRP A 27 -9.32 3.10 28.94
CA TRP A 27 -10.71 3.00 28.48
C TRP A 27 -10.74 2.46 27.05
N VAL A 28 -11.46 1.36 26.84
CA VAL A 28 -11.50 0.64 25.56
C VAL A 28 -12.83 0.91 24.86
N TYR A 29 -12.72 1.52 23.68
CA TYR A 29 -13.88 1.84 22.84
C TYR A 29 -13.86 1.00 21.57
N ARG A 30 -15.04 0.60 21.13
CA ARG A 30 -15.26 0.15 19.76
C ARG A 30 -15.43 1.38 18.87
N MET A 31 -14.58 1.50 17.88
CA MET A 31 -14.57 2.58 16.91
C MET A 31 -15.09 2.10 15.56
N ASP A 32 -16.25 2.64 15.14
CA ASP A 32 -16.79 2.52 13.80
C ASP A 32 -16.41 3.74 12.99
N LYS A 33 -15.85 3.56 11.78
CA LYS A 33 -15.49 4.67 10.89
C LYS A 33 -15.75 4.34 9.42
N GLN A 34 -16.08 5.37 8.65
CA GLN A 34 -16.38 5.29 7.23
C GLN A 34 -15.70 6.43 6.47
N LYS A 35 -14.93 6.11 5.40
CA LYS A 35 -14.13 7.09 4.62
C LYS A 35 -13.12 7.91 5.43
N VAL A 36 -12.83 7.54 6.66
CA VAL A 36 -11.87 8.17 7.56
C VAL A 36 -10.67 7.24 7.75
N SER A 37 -9.45 7.76 7.66
CA SER A 37 -8.27 6.96 8.01
C SER A 37 -8.18 6.76 9.52
N THR A 38 -7.59 5.65 9.98
CA THR A 38 -7.38 5.41 11.42
C THR A 38 -6.63 6.58 12.06
N LEU A 39 -5.64 7.17 11.39
CA LEU A 39 -4.88 8.30 11.94
C LEU A 39 -5.73 9.57 12.08
N GLN A 40 -6.59 9.86 11.11
CA GLN A 40 -7.54 10.98 11.18
C GLN A 40 -8.57 10.78 12.31
N ALA A 41 -9.07 9.53 12.46
CA ALA A 41 -9.96 9.21 13.57
C ALA A 41 -9.29 9.44 14.93
N LEU A 42 -8.05 8.97 15.09
CA LEU A 42 -7.29 9.16 16.33
C LEU A 42 -6.95 10.62 16.60
N GLU A 43 -6.78 11.46 15.59
CA GLU A 43 -6.61 12.92 15.77
C GLU A 43 -7.91 13.56 16.30
N ARG A 44 -9.06 13.17 15.76
CA ARG A 44 -10.38 13.64 16.25
C ARG A 44 -10.63 13.18 17.68
N ILE A 45 -10.32 11.91 18.00
CA ILE A 45 -10.44 11.36 19.36
C ILE A 45 -9.53 12.11 20.33
N SER A 46 -8.26 12.34 19.98
CA SER A 46 -7.31 13.10 20.79
C SER A 46 -7.84 14.49 21.15
N LYS A 47 -8.49 15.17 20.19
CA LYS A 47 -9.11 16.49 20.44
C LYS A 47 -10.37 16.39 21.31
N ALA A 48 -11.25 15.43 21.01
CA ALA A 48 -12.51 15.27 21.73
C ALA A 48 -12.30 14.89 23.20
N PHE A 49 -11.30 14.04 23.48
CA PHE A 49 -10.97 13.60 24.84
C PHE A 49 -9.92 14.48 25.53
N ALA A 50 -9.42 15.53 24.88
CA ALA A 50 -8.34 16.38 25.36
C ALA A 50 -7.08 15.59 25.79
N VAL A 51 -6.82 14.42 25.18
CA VAL A 51 -5.68 13.55 25.45
C VAL A 51 -4.62 13.65 24.36
N ARG A 52 -3.37 13.38 24.72
CA ARG A 52 -2.27 13.42 23.74
C ARG A 52 -2.36 12.19 22.82
N ARG A 53 -1.89 12.34 21.58
CA ARG A 53 -1.87 11.24 20.62
C ARG A 53 -1.16 9.98 21.12
N ARG A 54 -0.14 10.13 21.98
CA ARG A 54 0.61 9.03 22.59
C ARG A 54 -0.19 8.25 23.63
N ASP A 55 -1.23 8.84 24.16
CA ASP A 55 -2.11 8.23 25.15
C ASP A 55 -3.24 7.39 24.49
N LEU A 56 -3.27 7.37 23.14
CA LEU A 56 -4.16 6.55 22.34
C LEU A 56 -3.46 5.29 21.84
N SER A 57 -4.08 4.14 21.97
CA SER A 57 -3.61 2.85 21.50
C SER A 57 -4.58 2.18 20.54
N ILE A 58 -4.10 1.40 19.60
CA ILE A 58 -4.89 0.62 18.63
C ILE A 58 -4.19 -0.70 18.33
N CYS A 59 -4.96 -1.70 17.92
CA CYS A 59 -4.41 -2.99 17.52
C CYS A 59 -3.77 -2.96 16.13
N GLY A 60 -4.22 -2.09 15.24
CA GLY A 60 -3.67 -1.95 13.89
C GLY A 60 -4.37 -0.88 13.06
N LEU A 61 -3.77 -0.52 11.92
CA LEU A 61 -4.40 0.39 10.96
C LEU A 61 -5.46 -0.35 10.15
N LYS A 62 -6.58 0.32 9.86
CA LYS A 62 -7.62 -0.19 8.97
C LYS A 62 -7.82 0.72 7.76
N ASP A 63 -8.33 0.13 6.69
CA ASP A 63 -8.58 0.80 5.41
C ASP A 63 -9.41 2.08 5.60
N LYS A 64 -9.08 3.09 4.79
CA LYS A 64 -9.81 4.35 4.77
C LYS A 64 -11.08 4.27 3.91
N GLN A 65 -11.04 3.53 2.80
CA GLN A 65 -12.09 3.59 1.77
C GLN A 65 -13.33 2.78 2.12
N GLY A 66 -13.24 1.86 3.11
CA GLY A 66 -14.35 1.04 3.57
C GLY A 66 -14.99 1.54 4.86
N ARG A 67 -15.97 0.76 5.33
CA ARG A 67 -16.50 0.84 6.68
C ARG A 67 -15.72 -0.12 7.57
N THR A 68 -15.18 0.36 8.69
CA THR A 68 -14.34 -0.46 9.55
C THR A 68 -14.67 -0.31 11.01
N GLU A 69 -14.70 -1.45 11.70
CA GLU A 69 -14.88 -1.56 13.15
C GLU A 69 -13.56 -2.05 13.76
N GLN A 70 -13.04 -1.36 14.76
CA GLN A 70 -11.83 -1.71 15.47
C GLN A 70 -11.80 -1.17 16.89
N LEU A 71 -10.87 -1.67 17.72
CA LEU A 71 -10.67 -1.13 19.06
C LEU A 71 -9.77 0.11 19.05
N VAL A 72 -10.07 1.00 19.98
CA VAL A 72 -9.18 2.09 20.41
C VAL A 72 -9.15 2.16 21.92
N GLY A 73 -7.96 2.22 22.50
CA GLY A 73 -7.73 2.44 23.92
C GLY A 73 -7.34 3.90 24.18
N VAL A 74 -7.89 4.48 25.24
CA VAL A 74 -7.63 5.84 25.71
C VAL A 74 -7.10 5.77 27.14
N LEU A 75 -5.85 6.15 27.33
CA LEU A 75 -5.23 6.19 28.65
C LEU A 75 -5.62 7.47 29.38
N GLY A 76 -6.16 7.33 30.61
CA GLY A 76 -6.47 8.46 31.49
C GLY A 76 -7.62 9.36 31.06
N GLY A 77 -8.45 8.92 30.10
CA GLY A 77 -9.54 9.71 29.56
C GLY A 77 -10.88 8.99 29.62
N ALA A 78 -11.80 9.40 30.46
CA ALA A 78 -13.20 9.00 30.41
C ALA A 78 -14.07 10.16 29.97
N LEU A 79 -14.88 9.95 28.95
CA LEU A 79 -16.06 10.77 28.70
C LEU A 79 -17.25 9.82 28.86
N GLY A 80 -17.85 9.80 30.07
CA GLY A 80 -19.16 9.20 30.34
C GLY A 80 -19.48 7.80 29.77
N ASP A 81 -20.55 7.20 30.31
CA ASP A 81 -20.94 5.80 30.03
C ASP A 81 -21.72 5.56 28.74
N SER A 82 -21.73 6.48 27.80
CA SER A 82 -22.53 6.38 26.57
C SER A 82 -21.74 6.62 25.30
N GLU A 83 -22.37 6.57 24.14
CA GLU A 83 -21.80 6.86 22.85
C GLU A 83 -21.16 8.25 22.81
N VAL A 84 -19.84 8.29 22.97
CA VAL A 84 -19.10 9.47 23.36
C VAL A 84 -18.76 10.39 22.17
N LEU A 85 -18.66 9.84 20.98
CA LEU A 85 -18.39 10.61 19.77
C LEU A 85 -19.23 10.07 18.63
N GLN A 86 -20.22 10.84 18.21
CA GLN A 86 -21.07 10.50 17.07
C GLN A 86 -21.00 11.65 16.05
N SER A 87 -20.14 11.48 15.05
CA SER A 87 -20.24 12.24 13.80
C SER A 87 -20.58 11.25 12.69
N GLY A 88 -21.26 11.65 11.62
CA GLY A 88 -21.80 10.72 10.60
C GLY A 88 -20.79 9.72 10.00
N ASP A 89 -19.49 9.96 10.14
CA ASP A 89 -18.40 9.14 9.63
C ASP A 89 -17.52 8.47 10.72
N LEU A 90 -17.75 8.77 12.00
CA LEU A 90 -17.00 8.24 13.15
C LEU A 90 -17.90 8.09 14.37
N ARG A 91 -17.93 6.90 14.96
CA ARG A 91 -18.70 6.58 16.17
C ARG A 91 -17.81 5.81 17.14
N LEU A 92 -17.87 6.15 18.42
CA LEU A 92 -17.24 5.43 19.51
C LEU A 92 -18.30 4.91 20.47
N LYS A 93 -18.13 3.67 20.90
CA LYS A 93 -18.93 3.05 21.95
C LYS A 93 -17.99 2.44 22.98
N LEU A 94 -18.16 2.82 24.25
CA LEU A 94 -17.40 2.21 25.35
C LEU A 94 -17.77 0.73 25.45
N ILE A 95 -16.76 -0.14 25.61
CA ILE A 95 -16.94 -1.59 25.77
C ILE A 95 -16.26 -2.15 27.01
N GLY A 96 -15.46 -1.35 27.72
CA GLY A 96 -14.80 -1.74 28.97
C GLY A 96 -13.53 -0.98 29.23
N ARG A 97 -12.75 -1.48 30.17
CA ARG A 97 -11.43 -0.95 30.55
C ARG A 97 -10.39 -2.07 30.49
N ALA A 98 -9.13 -1.74 30.39
CA ALA A 98 -8.01 -2.67 30.35
C ALA A 98 -6.83 -2.16 31.19
N ALA A 99 -6.05 -3.08 31.74
CA ALA A 99 -4.85 -2.77 32.51
C ALA A 99 -3.73 -2.19 31.61
N GLN A 100 -3.66 -2.59 30.36
CA GLN A 100 -2.58 -2.24 29.43
C GLN A 100 -3.10 -1.62 28.14
N PRO A 101 -2.31 -0.74 27.49
CA PRO A 101 -2.61 -0.22 26.18
C PRO A 101 -2.79 -1.32 25.12
N LEU A 102 -3.73 -1.13 24.21
CA LEU A 102 -4.00 -2.07 23.11
C LEU A 102 -2.78 -2.17 22.18
N SER A 103 -2.56 -3.37 21.67
CA SER A 103 -1.49 -3.70 20.74
C SER A 103 -1.94 -4.70 19.68
N SER A 104 -1.09 -5.01 18.70
CA SER A 104 -1.37 -6.04 17.71
C SER A 104 -1.63 -7.43 18.28
N ARG A 105 -1.23 -7.70 19.53
CA ARG A 105 -1.50 -8.97 20.24
C ARG A 105 -2.98 -9.16 20.56
N ASN A 106 -3.74 -8.09 20.60
CA ASN A 106 -5.16 -8.12 20.88
C ASN A 106 -6.02 -8.47 19.64
N ILE A 107 -5.45 -8.50 18.42
CA ILE A 107 -6.18 -8.94 17.22
C ILE A 107 -6.14 -10.46 17.12
N THR A 108 -7.30 -11.08 17.01
CA THR A 108 -7.43 -12.52 16.74
C THR A 108 -7.63 -12.81 15.25
N ALA A 109 -8.46 -12.00 14.58
CA ALA A 109 -8.76 -12.09 13.16
C ALA A 109 -9.32 -10.77 12.63
N ASN A 110 -9.48 -10.67 11.32
CA ASN A 110 -10.31 -9.64 10.69
C ASN A 110 -11.43 -10.33 9.92
N ARG A 111 -12.67 -9.96 10.18
CA ARG A 111 -13.84 -10.39 9.42
C ARG A 111 -14.11 -9.39 8.31
N PHE A 112 -14.27 -9.90 7.11
CA PHE A 112 -14.53 -9.13 5.92
C PHE A 112 -15.92 -9.45 5.38
N GLU A 113 -16.62 -8.40 4.92
CA GLU A 113 -17.79 -8.50 4.08
C GLU A 113 -17.51 -7.63 2.84
N VAL A 114 -17.45 -8.26 1.67
CA VAL A 114 -17.03 -7.60 0.45
C VAL A 114 -18.09 -7.79 -0.63
N THR A 115 -18.64 -6.67 -1.11
CA THR A 115 -19.52 -6.66 -2.29
C THR A 115 -18.66 -6.48 -3.53
N VAL A 116 -18.70 -7.49 -4.39
CA VAL A 116 -18.11 -7.44 -5.73
C VAL A 116 -19.20 -7.07 -6.72
N ARG A 117 -18.93 -6.04 -7.51
CA ARG A 117 -19.87 -5.45 -8.47
C ARG A 117 -19.38 -5.60 -9.91
N ASP A 118 -20.28 -5.26 -10.85
CA ASP A 118 -19.98 -5.20 -12.29
C ASP A 118 -19.54 -6.57 -12.84
N LEU A 119 -20.24 -7.62 -12.43
CA LEU A 119 -20.10 -8.98 -12.94
C LEU A 119 -21.14 -9.26 -14.03
N SER A 120 -20.77 -10.03 -15.06
CA SER A 120 -21.79 -10.60 -15.94
C SER A 120 -22.63 -11.66 -15.20
N PRO A 121 -23.81 -12.04 -15.66
CA PRO A 121 -24.56 -13.16 -15.09
C PRO A 121 -23.72 -14.44 -14.97
N GLU A 122 -23.01 -14.81 -16.04
CA GLU A 122 -22.17 -16.02 -16.13
C GLU A 122 -20.99 -15.94 -15.16
N GLU A 123 -20.36 -14.77 -15.01
CA GLU A 123 -19.31 -14.55 -14.03
C GLU A 123 -19.84 -14.73 -12.61
N ALA A 124 -21.02 -14.19 -12.31
CA ALA A 124 -21.61 -14.27 -10.99
C ALA A 124 -21.97 -15.72 -10.59
N GLU A 125 -22.42 -16.54 -11.55
CA GLU A 125 -22.75 -17.95 -11.33
C GLU A 125 -21.52 -18.84 -11.06
N ARG A 126 -20.34 -18.45 -11.55
CA ARG A 126 -19.07 -19.17 -11.31
C ARG A 126 -18.45 -18.90 -9.95
N VAL A 127 -18.89 -17.83 -9.24
CA VAL A 127 -18.27 -17.43 -7.97
C VAL A 127 -18.34 -18.51 -6.89
N PRO A 128 -19.46 -19.22 -6.67
CA PRO A 128 -19.55 -20.27 -5.65
C PRO A 128 -18.53 -21.40 -5.85
N GLU A 129 -18.39 -21.91 -7.08
CA GLU A 129 -17.43 -22.95 -7.42
C GLU A 129 -15.99 -22.50 -7.16
N SER A 130 -15.63 -21.31 -7.64
CA SER A 130 -14.30 -20.74 -7.43
C SER A 130 -14.02 -20.47 -5.95
N ALA A 131 -15.01 -20.09 -5.17
CA ALA A 131 -14.87 -19.90 -3.72
C ALA A 131 -14.63 -21.23 -3.00
N ALA A 132 -15.34 -22.28 -3.39
CA ALA A 132 -15.11 -23.64 -2.85
C ALA A 132 -13.68 -24.12 -3.16
N GLU A 133 -13.14 -23.82 -4.33
CA GLU A 133 -11.75 -24.10 -4.65
C GLU A 133 -10.79 -23.31 -3.75
N VAL A 134 -11.06 -22.02 -3.51
CA VAL A 134 -10.25 -21.18 -2.60
C VAL A 134 -10.30 -21.73 -1.17
N GLU A 135 -11.42 -22.25 -0.72
CA GLU A 135 -11.56 -22.86 0.60
C GLU A 135 -10.71 -24.14 0.74
N ARG A 136 -10.64 -24.91 -0.36
CA ARG A 136 -9.80 -26.13 -0.44
C ARG A 136 -8.31 -25.83 -0.55
N THR A 137 -7.91 -24.86 -1.40
CA THR A 137 -6.50 -24.58 -1.70
C THR A 137 -5.88 -23.54 -0.79
N GLY A 138 -6.68 -22.66 -0.21
CA GLY A 138 -6.19 -21.42 0.40
C GLY A 138 -5.75 -20.40 -0.64
N VAL A 139 -5.13 -19.34 -0.18
CA VAL A 139 -4.57 -18.27 -1.00
C VAL A 139 -3.12 -18.02 -0.58
N VAL A 140 -2.22 -17.86 -1.54
CA VAL A 140 -0.84 -17.45 -1.26
C VAL A 140 -0.83 -16.12 -0.54
N ASN A 141 -0.14 -16.05 0.59
CA ASN A 141 -0.16 -14.91 1.51
C ASN A 141 0.75 -13.77 1.05
N TYR A 142 0.69 -13.41 -0.22
CA TYR A 142 1.44 -12.29 -0.80
C TYR A 142 1.14 -10.96 -0.11
N PHE A 143 2.05 -10.03 -0.26
CA PHE A 143 1.79 -8.62 -0.01
C PHE A 143 1.11 -8.01 -1.24
N ASP A 144 -0.07 -7.42 -1.06
CA ASP A 144 -0.83 -6.81 -2.16
C ASP A 144 -0.50 -5.32 -2.34
N SER A 145 -1.06 -4.71 -3.37
CA SER A 145 -0.81 -3.32 -3.81
C SER A 145 -0.82 -2.29 -2.69
N GLN A 146 -1.66 -2.47 -1.66
CA GLN A 146 -1.70 -1.57 -0.49
C GLN A 146 -0.38 -1.48 0.28
N ARG A 147 0.48 -2.49 0.16
CA ARG A 147 1.80 -2.53 0.82
C ARG A 147 2.78 -1.58 0.15
N PHE A 148 2.57 -1.24 -1.10
CA PHE A 148 3.52 -0.56 -1.99
C PHE A 148 3.13 0.92 -2.21
N GLY A 149 2.76 1.63 -1.13
CA GLY A 149 2.28 3.02 -1.19
C GLY A 149 3.35 4.04 -1.58
N PHE A 150 4.64 3.74 -1.37
CA PHE A 150 5.76 4.58 -1.80
C PHE A 150 6.32 4.18 -3.17
N LEU A 151 6.02 2.97 -3.64
CA LEU A 151 6.45 2.54 -4.96
C LEU A 151 5.71 3.37 -6.02
N LYS A 152 6.45 4.22 -6.67
CA LYS A 152 5.97 5.04 -7.78
C LYS A 152 6.32 4.36 -9.10
N HIS A 153 5.44 4.48 -10.09
CA HIS A 153 5.71 3.89 -11.40
C HIS A 153 7.06 4.38 -11.96
N GLY A 154 7.96 3.43 -12.21
CA GLY A 154 9.29 3.69 -12.81
C GLY A 154 10.36 4.28 -11.89
N GLN A 155 10.07 4.56 -10.61
CA GLN A 155 11.02 5.26 -9.72
C GLN A 155 11.72 4.34 -8.71
N GLY A 156 11.34 3.06 -8.65
CA GLY A 156 11.96 2.10 -7.75
C GLY A 156 11.61 2.31 -6.26
N PHE A 157 12.34 1.62 -5.39
CA PHE A 157 12.12 1.65 -3.95
C PHE A 157 13.01 2.67 -3.27
N ILE A 158 12.47 3.51 -2.38
CA ILE A 158 13.23 4.43 -1.51
C ILE A 158 14.33 3.67 -0.75
N ALA A 159 14.04 2.44 -0.30
CA ALA A 159 15.00 1.59 0.38
C ALA A 159 16.31 1.38 -0.39
N ARG A 160 16.29 1.37 -1.73
CA ARG A 160 17.51 1.20 -2.53
C ARG A 160 18.48 2.37 -2.39
N HIS A 161 17.97 3.57 -2.29
CA HIS A 161 18.77 4.76 -2.03
C HIS A 161 19.35 4.72 -0.61
N LEU A 162 18.52 4.35 0.38
CA LEU A 162 18.94 4.22 1.77
C LEU A 162 20.05 3.16 1.96
N LEU A 163 19.96 2.01 1.28
CA LEU A 163 20.98 0.95 1.33
C LEU A 163 22.32 1.37 0.74
N ARG A 164 22.33 2.38 -0.14
CA ARG A 164 23.54 2.98 -0.71
C ARG A 164 24.06 4.18 0.08
N GLY A 165 23.39 4.58 1.15
CA GLY A 165 23.69 5.82 1.87
C GLY A 165 23.35 7.08 1.08
N ASP A 166 22.60 6.98 0.00
CA ASP A 166 22.17 8.09 -0.83
C ASP A 166 20.91 8.74 -0.23
N TRP A 167 21.12 9.52 0.80
CA TRP A 167 20.05 10.17 1.57
C TRP A 167 19.33 11.27 0.77
N GLU A 168 20.05 11.93 -0.15
CA GLU A 168 19.43 12.94 -1.02
C GLU A 168 18.40 12.32 -1.95
N SER A 169 18.76 11.27 -2.69
CA SER A 169 17.82 10.58 -3.58
C SER A 169 16.67 9.93 -2.81
N ALA A 170 16.93 9.39 -1.59
CA ALA A 170 15.88 8.88 -0.73
C ALA A 170 14.88 9.96 -0.34
N LEU A 171 15.35 11.15 0.02
CA LEU A 171 14.53 12.29 0.36
C LEU A 171 13.78 12.85 -0.85
N LYS A 172 14.44 12.93 -2.03
CA LYS A 172 13.79 13.30 -3.31
C LYS A 172 12.63 12.37 -3.64
N ALA A 173 12.84 11.07 -3.53
CA ALA A 173 11.79 10.09 -3.77
C ALA A 173 10.57 10.27 -2.83
N PHE A 174 10.78 10.72 -1.60
CA PHE A 174 9.72 10.98 -0.64
C PHE A 174 9.04 12.34 -0.84
N LEU A 175 9.83 13.41 -0.97
CA LEU A 175 9.38 14.80 -0.88
C LEU A 175 9.10 15.45 -2.25
N ALA A 176 9.85 15.06 -3.29
CA ALA A 176 9.92 15.76 -4.57
C ALA A 176 9.49 14.90 -5.77
N THR A 177 8.86 13.76 -5.52
CA THR A 177 8.46 12.84 -6.57
C THR A 177 6.94 12.67 -6.58
N PRO A 178 6.20 13.47 -7.40
CA PRO A 178 4.76 13.36 -7.52
C PRO A 178 4.33 12.07 -8.22
N SER A 179 3.15 11.57 -7.87
CA SER A 179 2.54 10.39 -8.47
C SER A 179 1.04 10.63 -8.69
N GLU A 180 0.46 9.97 -9.69
CA GLU A 180 -0.99 9.97 -9.92
C GLU A 180 -1.77 9.42 -8.72
N LEU A 181 -1.13 8.60 -7.89
CA LEU A 181 -1.70 8.04 -6.67
C LEU A 181 -1.62 8.99 -5.46
N ASP A 182 -0.93 10.11 -5.57
CA ASP A 182 -0.88 11.09 -4.50
C ASP A 182 -2.21 11.83 -4.38
N ARG A 183 -2.55 12.27 -3.17
CA ARG A 183 -3.63 13.23 -2.97
C ARG A 183 -3.26 14.55 -3.64
N SER A 184 -4.25 15.30 -4.11
CA SER A 184 -4.04 16.58 -4.80
C SER A 184 -3.07 17.51 -4.06
N ASP A 185 -3.19 17.58 -2.74
CA ASP A 185 -2.35 18.44 -1.91
C ASP A 185 -0.92 17.93 -1.76
N ASP A 186 -0.74 16.61 -1.56
CA ASP A 186 0.59 15.98 -1.55
C ASP A 186 1.26 16.10 -2.93
N ALA A 187 0.50 15.93 -4.02
CA ALA A 187 1.00 16.08 -5.38
C ALA A 187 1.50 17.49 -5.65
N LYS A 188 0.77 18.52 -5.20
CA LYS A 188 1.18 19.94 -5.34
C LYS A 188 2.50 20.21 -4.62
N VAL A 189 2.64 19.75 -3.38
CA VAL A 189 3.87 19.93 -2.58
C VAL A 189 5.04 19.21 -3.22
N LYS A 190 4.85 17.99 -3.68
CA LYS A 190 5.91 17.22 -4.33
C LYS A 190 6.33 17.82 -5.66
N THR A 191 5.37 18.32 -6.45
CA THR A 191 5.66 19.04 -7.70
C THR A 191 6.45 20.31 -7.40
N PHE A 192 6.04 21.08 -6.40
CA PHE A 192 6.76 22.29 -5.99
C PHE A 192 8.21 21.98 -5.63
N TRP A 193 8.47 21.00 -4.76
CA TRP A 193 9.83 20.63 -4.36
C TRP A 193 10.62 19.93 -5.46
N ARG A 194 10.00 19.28 -6.42
CA ARG A 194 10.67 18.78 -7.63
C ARG A 194 11.25 19.95 -8.44
N ASP A 195 10.49 21.01 -8.60
CA ASP A 195 10.83 22.14 -9.44
C ASP A 195 11.76 23.16 -8.71
N HIS A 196 11.78 23.14 -7.36
CA HIS A 196 12.56 24.04 -6.49
C HIS A 196 13.48 23.27 -5.52
N TRP A 197 14.08 22.17 -5.97
CA TRP A 197 14.98 21.38 -5.11
C TRP A 197 16.24 22.17 -4.74
N GLY A 198 16.50 22.34 -3.45
CA GLY A 198 17.61 23.13 -2.93
C GLY A 198 17.21 24.54 -2.47
N GLU A 199 16.09 25.06 -2.92
CA GLU A 199 15.60 26.41 -2.59
C GLU A 199 14.75 26.39 -1.29
N TRP A 200 15.32 25.88 -0.19
CA TRP A 200 14.58 25.55 1.04
C TRP A 200 13.92 26.76 1.74
N GLN A 201 14.33 27.99 1.42
CA GLN A 201 13.74 29.23 1.96
C GLN A 201 12.37 29.53 1.35
N LEU A 202 12.04 28.95 0.20
CA LEU A 202 10.74 29.15 -0.43
C LEU A 202 9.60 28.57 0.42
N ARG A 203 8.44 29.19 0.29
CA ARG A 203 7.21 28.71 0.94
C ARG A 203 6.46 27.77 0.01
N ALA A 204 6.45 26.50 0.36
CA ALA A 204 5.61 25.51 -0.34
C ALA A 204 4.10 25.78 -0.12
N PRO A 205 3.22 25.31 -1.02
CA PRO A 205 1.78 25.40 -0.85
C PRO A 205 1.33 24.90 0.52
N GLN A 206 0.45 25.65 1.20
CA GLN A 206 0.07 25.41 2.61
C GLN A 206 -0.59 24.06 2.89
N ALA A 207 -1.09 23.39 1.89
CA ALA A 207 -1.93 22.19 2.01
C ALA A 207 -1.29 20.99 2.77
N ALA A 208 0.04 20.95 2.90
CA ALA A 208 0.74 19.85 3.57
C ALA A 208 1.66 20.32 4.71
N GLY A 209 1.49 21.53 5.20
CA GLY A 209 2.44 22.24 6.07
C GLY A 209 2.91 21.46 7.29
N LYS A 210 2.03 20.78 8.02
CA LYS A 210 2.43 20.08 9.25
C LYS A 210 3.28 18.83 9.01
N ARG A 211 3.03 18.10 7.92
CA ARG A 211 3.71 16.82 7.64
C ARG A 211 5.16 17.01 7.23
N TYR A 212 5.44 18.03 6.43
CA TYR A 212 6.76 18.28 5.86
C TYR A 212 7.55 19.37 6.63
N ALA A 213 6.90 20.10 7.54
CA ALA A 213 7.53 21.20 8.28
C ALA A 213 8.82 20.80 9.04
N PRO A 214 8.91 19.66 9.76
CA PRO A 214 10.14 19.28 10.44
C PRO A 214 11.29 19.00 9.47
N ILE A 215 11.00 18.39 8.32
CA ILE A 215 11.96 18.09 7.25
C ILE A 215 12.54 19.40 6.68
N LEU A 216 11.65 20.32 6.31
CA LEU A 216 12.02 21.60 5.71
C LEU A 216 12.75 22.50 6.71
N ARG A 217 12.40 22.47 7.99
CA ARG A 217 13.13 23.19 9.03
C ARG A 217 14.59 22.74 9.05
N ARG A 218 14.85 21.43 9.09
CA ARG A 218 16.20 20.89 9.10
C ARG A 218 17.00 21.30 7.86
N LEU A 219 16.39 21.28 6.67
CA LEU A 219 17.05 21.71 5.43
C LEU A 219 17.28 23.23 5.35
N ARG A 220 16.51 24.03 6.07
CA ARG A 220 16.79 25.49 6.20
C ARG A 220 17.95 25.77 7.11
N GLU A 221 18.13 24.97 8.18
CA GLU A 221 19.24 25.07 9.10
C GLU A 221 20.55 24.57 8.45
N ASP A 222 20.48 23.42 7.79
CA ASP A 222 21.59 22.81 7.05
C ASP A 222 21.08 22.28 5.70
N PRO A 223 21.31 23.00 4.60
CA PRO A 223 20.78 22.67 3.28
C PRO A 223 21.24 21.33 2.70
N ARG A 224 22.29 20.73 3.26
CA ARG A 224 22.86 19.44 2.80
C ARG A 224 22.67 18.29 3.77
N ASP A 225 22.08 18.52 4.95
CA ASP A 225 21.78 17.43 5.87
C ASP A 225 20.53 16.64 5.45
N PHE A 226 20.62 15.97 4.31
CA PHE A 226 19.55 15.12 3.79
C PHE A 226 19.25 13.92 4.72
N LYS A 227 20.28 13.41 5.42
CA LYS A 227 20.13 12.34 6.41
C LYS A 227 19.29 12.79 7.59
N GLY A 228 19.65 13.89 8.23
CA GLY A 228 18.89 14.49 9.32
C GLY A 228 17.46 14.82 8.89
N ALA A 229 17.29 15.45 7.73
CA ALA A 229 15.98 15.76 7.17
C ALA A 229 15.12 14.50 6.94
N PHE A 230 15.68 13.44 6.38
CA PHE A 230 14.98 12.17 6.20
C PHE A 230 14.59 11.53 7.56
N LEU A 231 15.44 11.63 8.56
CA LEU A 231 15.15 11.12 9.90
C LEU A 231 14.06 11.90 10.64
N HIS A 232 13.69 13.09 10.19
CA HIS A 232 12.48 13.83 10.64
C HIS A 232 11.17 13.32 10.02
N ILE A 233 11.21 12.45 9.01
CA ILE A 233 10.01 11.73 8.55
C ILE A 233 9.49 10.85 9.70
N ASP A 234 8.18 10.75 9.85
CA ASP A 234 7.57 9.85 10.85
C ASP A 234 8.20 8.45 10.80
N ARG A 235 8.57 7.89 11.95
CA ARG A 235 9.26 6.60 12.05
C ARG A 235 8.54 5.47 11.31
N ARG A 236 7.20 5.44 11.37
CA ARG A 236 6.41 4.39 10.69
C ARG A 236 6.54 4.51 9.18
N LEU A 237 6.54 5.73 8.65
CA LEU A 237 6.71 5.96 7.20
C LEU A 237 8.11 5.56 6.74
N ARG A 238 9.14 5.87 7.52
CA ARG A 238 10.52 5.43 7.21
C ARG A 238 10.64 3.91 7.18
N MET A 239 10.08 3.23 8.19
CA MET A 239 10.08 1.76 8.24
C MET A 239 9.24 1.16 7.13
N MET A 240 8.10 1.78 6.77
CA MET A 240 7.29 1.32 5.62
C MET A 240 8.08 1.37 4.32
N ALA A 241 8.89 2.41 4.09
CA ALA A 241 9.72 2.51 2.89
C ALA A 241 10.74 1.36 2.78
N LEU A 242 11.33 0.91 3.89
CA LEU A 242 12.20 -0.27 3.92
C LEU A 242 11.43 -1.56 3.69
N PHE A 243 10.34 -1.73 4.42
CA PHE A 243 9.54 -2.94 4.36
C PHE A 243 8.84 -3.16 3.03
N GLU A 244 8.65 -2.13 2.20
CA GLU A 244 8.19 -2.29 0.82
C GLU A 244 9.17 -3.13 -0.01
N LEU A 245 10.46 -2.82 0.04
CA LEU A 245 11.48 -3.61 -0.66
C LEU A 245 11.54 -5.05 -0.12
N GLN A 246 11.51 -5.22 1.21
CA GLN A 246 11.50 -6.54 1.84
C GLN A 246 10.27 -7.37 1.43
N SER A 247 9.09 -6.74 1.38
CA SER A 247 7.84 -7.36 0.94
C SER A 247 7.87 -7.74 -0.54
N PHE A 248 8.51 -6.92 -1.36
CA PHE A 248 8.71 -7.21 -2.78
C PHE A 248 9.64 -8.40 -2.98
N VAL A 249 10.77 -8.44 -2.28
CA VAL A 249 11.71 -9.59 -2.31
C VAL A 249 11.00 -10.86 -1.84
N TRP A 250 10.18 -10.77 -0.80
CA TRP A 250 9.35 -11.89 -0.34
C TRP A 250 8.39 -12.38 -1.44
N ASN A 251 7.64 -11.47 -2.07
CA ASN A 251 6.73 -11.82 -3.17
C ASN A 251 7.47 -12.50 -4.34
N GLU A 252 8.60 -11.97 -4.74
CA GLU A 252 9.41 -12.53 -5.84
C GLU A 252 10.04 -13.87 -5.45
N GLY A 253 10.43 -14.04 -4.17
CA GLY A 253 10.92 -15.32 -3.64
C GLY A 253 9.85 -16.40 -3.65
N VAL A 254 8.67 -16.08 -3.14
CA VAL A 254 7.52 -17.00 -3.16
C VAL A 254 7.11 -17.37 -4.59
N LYS A 255 7.11 -16.39 -5.50
CA LYS A 255 6.84 -16.64 -6.91
C LYS A 255 7.84 -17.65 -7.52
N ARG A 256 9.14 -17.51 -7.23
CA ARG A 256 10.18 -18.46 -7.65
C ARG A 256 9.99 -19.83 -7.02
N TYR A 257 9.71 -19.86 -5.72
CA TYR A 257 9.49 -21.10 -4.97
C TYR A 257 8.31 -21.92 -5.53
N LEU A 258 7.18 -21.26 -5.79
CA LEU A 258 6.00 -21.91 -6.37
C LEU A 258 6.23 -22.30 -7.82
N GLY A 259 6.85 -21.43 -8.62
CA GLY A 259 7.14 -21.71 -10.03
C GLY A 259 8.11 -22.87 -10.26
N ALA A 260 8.96 -23.20 -9.28
CA ALA A 260 9.82 -24.38 -9.32
C ALA A 260 9.11 -25.68 -8.92
N ARG A 261 7.88 -25.61 -8.39
CA ARG A 261 7.15 -26.75 -7.81
C ARG A 261 5.82 -27.05 -8.49
N ILE A 262 5.27 -26.08 -9.19
CA ILE A 262 3.94 -26.14 -9.80
C ILE A 262 4.12 -25.90 -11.29
N PRO A 263 3.61 -26.79 -12.16
CA PRO A 263 3.63 -26.59 -13.60
C PRO A 263 3.04 -25.22 -14.00
N ALA A 264 3.63 -24.58 -14.99
CA ALA A 264 3.21 -23.26 -15.42
C ALA A 264 1.74 -23.20 -15.87
N ALA A 265 1.21 -24.28 -16.44
CA ALA A 265 -0.20 -24.40 -16.83
C ALA A 265 -1.17 -24.35 -15.63
N ASP A 266 -0.69 -24.72 -14.44
CA ASP A 266 -1.48 -24.72 -13.20
C ASP A 266 -1.29 -23.43 -12.38
N LEU A 267 -0.56 -22.45 -12.92
CA LEU A 267 -0.37 -21.13 -12.30
C LEU A 267 -1.23 -20.07 -12.98
N ILE A 268 -1.83 -19.22 -12.16
CA ILE A 268 -2.61 -18.05 -12.56
C ILE A 268 -1.77 -16.80 -12.32
N GLY A 269 -1.61 -15.96 -13.32
CA GLY A 269 -0.99 -14.64 -13.20
C GLY A 269 -1.96 -13.61 -12.61
N LEU A 270 -1.49 -12.79 -11.66
CA LEU A 270 -2.27 -11.74 -11.05
C LEU A 270 -1.44 -10.45 -10.98
N ARG A 271 -1.82 -9.42 -11.73
CA ARG A 271 -1.12 -8.12 -11.69
C ARG A 271 -1.36 -7.40 -10.37
N TYR A 272 -0.32 -6.76 -9.85
CA TYR A 272 -0.40 -5.87 -8.70
C TYR A 272 0.53 -4.67 -8.91
N GLN A 273 0.58 -3.72 -8.00
CA GLN A 273 1.32 -2.46 -8.18
C GLN A 273 2.81 -2.65 -8.45
N ALA A 274 3.44 -3.66 -7.87
CA ALA A 274 4.86 -3.93 -8.02
C ALA A 274 5.19 -5.00 -9.09
N GLY A 275 4.23 -5.39 -9.93
CA GLY A 275 4.45 -6.37 -10.99
C GLY A 275 3.37 -7.44 -11.11
N ALA A 276 3.75 -8.72 -11.12
CA ALA A 276 2.84 -9.85 -11.21
C ALA A 276 3.12 -10.88 -10.11
N LEU A 277 2.05 -11.42 -9.54
CA LEU A 277 2.04 -12.56 -8.62
C LEU A 277 1.62 -13.81 -9.39
N VAL A 278 1.95 -14.98 -8.86
CA VAL A 278 1.46 -16.25 -9.37
C VAL A 278 0.68 -16.99 -8.28
N LEU A 279 -0.44 -17.55 -8.64
CA LEU A 279 -1.31 -18.28 -7.74
C LEU A 279 -1.57 -19.67 -8.33
N PRO A 280 -1.58 -20.75 -7.54
CA PRO A 280 -2.00 -22.05 -8.03
C PRO A 280 -3.49 -22.02 -8.40
N ARG A 281 -3.81 -22.62 -9.54
CA ARG A 281 -5.19 -22.86 -9.97
C ARG A 281 -5.84 -23.90 -9.08
N SER A 282 -5.13 -25.01 -8.90
CA SER A 282 -5.45 -26.11 -7.98
C SER A 282 -4.15 -26.65 -7.39
N LEU A 283 -4.26 -27.45 -6.35
CA LEU A 283 -3.12 -28.12 -5.72
C LEU A 283 -3.46 -29.59 -5.43
N PRO A 284 -2.59 -30.53 -5.83
CA PRO A 284 -2.66 -31.91 -5.32
C PRO A 284 -2.62 -31.90 -3.79
N ARG A 285 -3.27 -32.92 -3.19
CA ARG A 285 -3.46 -32.97 -1.72
C ARG A 285 -2.14 -32.89 -0.96
N GLU A 286 -1.17 -33.68 -1.36
CA GLU A 286 0.12 -33.82 -0.69
C GLU A 286 0.90 -32.50 -0.74
N LEU A 287 0.95 -31.87 -1.91
CA LEU A 287 1.61 -30.57 -2.09
C LEU A 287 0.89 -29.45 -1.34
N ARG A 288 -0.44 -29.47 -1.33
CA ARG A 288 -1.26 -28.54 -0.58
C ARG A 288 -0.99 -28.60 0.91
N ASP A 289 -1.00 -29.82 1.49
CA ASP A 289 -0.84 -30.02 2.92
C ASP A 289 0.59 -29.62 3.37
N GLU A 290 1.60 -29.87 2.52
CA GLU A 290 2.96 -29.35 2.73
C GLU A 290 3.01 -27.82 2.74
N LEU A 291 2.45 -27.18 1.70
CA LEU A 291 2.52 -25.74 1.52
C LEU A 291 1.74 -24.96 2.59
N TRP A 292 0.67 -25.52 3.15
CA TRP A 292 -0.11 -24.89 4.20
C TRP A 292 0.64 -24.70 5.52
N ASN A 293 1.53 -25.64 5.82
CA ASN A 293 2.34 -25.61 7.04
C ASN A 293 3.68 -24.88 6.84
N ARG A 294 3.94 -24.39 5.62
CA ARG A 294 5.19 -23.75 5.26
C ARG A 294 5.16 -22.26 5.57
N THR A 295 6.25 -21.77 6.14
CA THR A 295 6.57 -20.35 6.18
C THR A 295 7.58 -19.98 5.09
N PHE A 296 7.71 -18.69 4.83
CA PHE A 296 8.72 -18.14 3.94
C PHE A 296 9.30 -16.87 4.58
N PRO A 297 10.64 -16.69 4.61
CA PRO A 297 11.27 -15.65 5.38
C PRO A 297 11.17 -14.27 4.72
N LEU A 298 10.85 -13.26 5.51
CA LEU A 298 11.20 -11.88 5.27
C LEU A 298 12.68 -11.73 5.62
N VAL A 299 13.53 -11.61 4.61
CA VAL A 299 14.99 -11.66 4.80
C VAL A 299 15.55 -10.39 5.42
N ALA A 300 16.57 -10.57 6.27
CA ALA A 300 17.34 -9.53 6.95
C ALA A 300 18.83 -9.92 6.92
N PRO A 301 19.76 -9.05 7.31
CA PRO A 301 21.19 -9.34 7.24
C PRO A 301 21.65 -10.59 7.97
N ASP A 302 20.94 -10.95 9.03
CA ASP A 302 21.21 -12.08 9.91
C ASP A 302 20.33 -13.30 9.66
N SER A 303 19.60 -13.31 8.54
CA SER A 303 18.69 -14.40 8.19
C SER A 303 19.43 -15.71 7.98
N ARG A 304 19.02 -16.74 8.71
CA ARG A 304 19.43 -18.12 8.51
C ARG A 304 18.27 -18.89 7.94
N ILE A 305 18.45 -19.50 6.77
CA ILE A 305 17.39 -20.22 6.06
C ILE A 305 17.88 -21.67 5.88
N GLU A 306 17.28 -22.59 6.60
CA GLU A 306 17.72 -24.00 6.62
C GLU A 306 17.29 -24.75 5.36
N ASP A 307 16.01 -24.63 4.98
CA ASP A 307 15.48 -25.29 3.78
C ASP A 307 16.15 -24.73 2.51
N GLN A 308 16.85 -25.61 1.77
CA GLN A 308 17.61 -25.25 0.59
C GLN A 308 16.73 -24.62 -0.51
N ARG A 309 15.51 -25.15 -0.74
CA ARG A 309 14.60 -24.63 -1.78
C ARG A 309 14.09 -23.24 -1.44
N VAL A 310 13.77 -23.03 -0.17
CA VAL A 310 13.37 -21.70 0.34
C VAL A 310 14.53 -20.72 0.23
N ARG A 311 15.73 -21.15 0.62
CA ARG A 311 16.97 -20.36 0.53
C ARG A 311 17.26 -19.93 -0.90
N ASP A 312 17.23 -20.85 -1.84
CA ASP A 312 17.53 -20.58 -3.25
C ASP A 312 16.53 -19.60 -3.85
N ALA A 313 15.24 -19.76 -3.52
CA ALA A 313 14.18 -18.89 -3.99
C ALA A 313 14.29 -17.47 -3.38
N ALA A 314 14.50 -17.36 -2.06
CA ALA A 314 14.60 -16.10 -1.34
C ALA A 314 15.87 -15.31 -1.76
N LEU A 315 17.04 -15.98 -1.74
CA LEU A 315 18.29 -15.34 -2.14
C LEU A 315 18.32 -15.08 -3.66
N GLY A 316 17.70 -15.95 -4.47
CA GLY A 316 17.53 -15.70 -5.90
C GLY A 316 16.69 -14.45 -6.19
N ALA A 317 15.65 -14.21 -5.40
CA ALA A 317 14.85 -12.98 -5.50
C ALA A 317 15.66 -11.75 -5.07
N LEU A 318 16.46 -11.85 -4.01
CA LEU A 318 17.31 -10.77 -3.53
C LEU A 318 18.42 -10.44 -4.56
N ARG A 319 19.12 -11.45 -5.10
CA ARG A 319 20.12 -11.29 -6.17
C ARG A 319 19.54 -10.65 -7.44
N ALA A 320 18.30 -10.99 -7.80
CA ALA A 320 17.63 -10.33 -8.93
C ALA A 320 17.38 -8.83 -8.69
N GLN A 321 17.47 -8.38 -7.44
CA GLN A 321 17.47 -6.96 -7.08
C GLN A 321 18.87 -6.34 -6.99
N GLY A 322 19.92 -7.10 -7.31
CA GLY A 322 21.31 -6.68 -7.18
C GLY A 322 21.76 -6.54 -5.73
N LEU A 323 21.18 -7.32 -4.81
CA LEU A 323 21.43 -7.26 -3.37
C LEU A 323 21.87 -8.60 -2.81
N THR A 324 22.67 -8.57 -1.73
CA THR A 324 22.96 -9.70 -0.84
C THR A 324 22.34 -9.46 0.54
N LEU A 325 22.37 -10.46 1.43
CA LEU A 325 21.87 -10.29 2.80
C LEU A 325 22.66 -9.22 3.56
N GLU A 326 23.97 -9.24 3.43
CA GLU A 326 24.87 -8.31 4.12
C GLU A 326 24.60 -6.85 3.75
N GLN A 327 24.17 -6.62 2.51
CA GLN A 327 23.81 -5.30 1.99
C GLN A 327 22.46 -4.78 2.48
N LEU A 328 21.66 -5.59 3.19
CA LEU A 328 20.40 -5.15 3.80
C LEU A 328 20.64 -4.32 5.07
N ARG A 329 21.66 -3.48 5.10
CA ARG A 329 21.98 -2.55 6.17
C ARG A 329 21.96 -1.12 5.67
N VAL A 330 21.23 -0.26 6.38
CA VAL A 330 21.26 1.19 6.09
C VAL A 330 22.43 1.80 6.85
N PRO A 331 23.44 2.35 6.15
CA PRO A 331 24.63 2.88 6.82
C PRO A 331 24.31 3.96 7.84
N ASP A 332 24.96 3.90 9.00
CA ASP A 332 24.88 4.90 10.08
C ASP A 332 23.46 5.34 10.45
N SER A 333 22.53 4.39 10.53
CA SER A 333 21.12 4.67 10.71
C SER A 333 20.45 3.71 11.70
N PRO A 334 19.43 4.18 12.45
CA PRO A 334 18.61 3.31 13.29
C PRO A 334 17.57 2.51 12.48
N LEU A 335 17.59 2.60 11.15
CA LEU A 335 16.71 1.87 10.27
C LEU A 335 17.24 0.45 10.04
N PHE A 336 16.38 -0.55 10.15
CA PHE A 336 16.78 -1.95 10.03
C PHE A 336 15.73 -2.81 9.35
N PHE A 337 16.17 -3.89 8.72
CA PHE A 337 15.33 -4.99 8.29
C PHE A 337 15.24 -6.01 9.42
N LYS A 338 14.07 -6.59 9.63
CA LYS A 338 13.85 -7.61 10.63
C LYS A 338 13.55 -8.94 9.93
N HIS A 339 14.24 -10.02 10.35
CA HIS A 339 13.83 -11.37 9.96
C HIS A 339 12.48 -11.69 10.58
N GLU A 340 11.58 -12.22 9.78
CA GLU A 340 10.26 -12.68 10.24
C GLU A 340 9.78 -13.80 9.33
N GLU A 341 9.33 -14.90 9.93
CA GLU A 341 8.71 -16.00 9.21
C GLU A 341 7.24 -15.68 8.95
N ARG A 342 6.86 -15.69 7.68
CA ARG A 342 5.48 -15.44 7.27
C ARG A 342 4.86 -16.68 6.69
N PRO A 343 3.66 -17.09 7.14
CA PRO A 343 2.95 -18.22 6.53
C PRO A 343 2.83 -18.04 5.01
N LEU A 344 3.20 -19.09 4.27
CA LEU A 344 3.19 -19.08 2.81
C LEU A 344 1.77 -19.01 2.25
N PHE A 345 0.82 -19.69 2.89
CA PHE A 345 -0.59 -19.67 2.56
C PHE A 345 -1.44 -19.15 3.73
N VAL A 346 -2.60 -18.62 3.39
CA VAL A 346 -3.69 -18.35 4.34
C VAL A 346 -4.96 -19.02 3.86
N ARG A 347 -5.73 -19.53 4.80
CA ARG A 347 -7.07 -20.09 4.55
C ARG A 347 -8.10 -19.07 5.02
N PRO A 348 -8.97 -18.58 4.12
CA PRO A 348 -10.08 -17.75 4.56
C PRO A 348 -11.05 -18.61 5.40
N GLY A 349 -11.19 -18.24 6.67
CA GLY A 349 -12.12 -18.94 7.55
C GLY A 349 -13.56 -18.55 7.24
N LYS A 350 -14.49 -19.51 7.26
CA LYS A 350 -15.92 -19.29 7.08
C LYS A 350 -16.22 -18.51 5.78
N LEU A 351 -15.59 -18.88 4.69
CA LEU A 351 -15.84 -18.26 3.38
C LEU A 351 -17.28 -18.61 2.93
N ARG A 352 -18.07 -17.56 2.73
CA ARG A 352 -19.46 -17.69 2.27
C ARG A 352 -19.69 -16.78 1.07
N VAL A 353 -20.36 -17.33 0.07
CA VAL A 353 -20.82 -16.61 -1.11
C VAL A 353 -22.34 -16.45 -0.99
N HIS A 354 -22.82 -15.24 -1.00
CA HIS A 354 -24.25 -14.97 -1.00
C HIS A 354 -24.79 -15.01 -2.45
N PRO A 355 -26.07 -15.35 -2.65
CA PRO A 355 -26.67 -15.41 -3.98
C PRO A 355 -26.46 -14.12 -4.78
N PRO A 356 -26.18 -14.22 -6.09
CA PRO A 356 -26.06 -13.07 -6.96
C PRO A 356 -27.34 -12.22 -6.97
N ARG A 357 -27.16 -10.88 -6.99
CA ARG A 357 -28.26 -9.91 -7.04
C ARG A 357 -28.04 -8.94 -8.19
N PRO A 358 -29.09 -8.29 -8.74
CA PRO A 358 -28.91 -7.17 -9.64
C PRO A 358 -28.00 -6.10 -9.04
N ASP A 359 -27.13 -5.54 -9.88
CA ASP A 359 -26.24 -4.46 -9.46
C ASP A 359 -26.87 -3.10 -9.75
N GLU A 360 -27.32 -2.41 -8.72
CA GLU A 360 -27.97 -1.11 -8.82
C GLU A 360 -27.07 0.03 -9.28
N LEU A 361 -25.73 -0.20 -9.31
CA LEU A 361 -24.76 0.78 -9.78
C LEU A 361 -24.27 0.52 -11.22
N ASN A 362 -24.45 -0.69 -11.71
CA ASN A 362 -23.97 -1.12 -13.02
C ASN A 362 -25.10 -1.85 -13.77
N ARG A 363 -25.77 -1.14 -14.70
CA ARG A 363 -26.95 -1.64 -15.42
C ARG A 363 -26.65 -2.96 -16.16
N GLY A 364 -27.52 -3.93 -16.04
CA GLY A 364 -27.40 -5.25 -16.70
C GLY A 364 -26.33 -6.16 -16.06
N LYS A 365 -25.70 -5.73 -14.97
CA LYS A 365 -24.68 -6.50 -14.25
C LYS A 365 -25.24 -7.10 -12.96
N ARG A 366 -24.44 -7.99 -12.38
CA ARG A 366 -24.70 -8.62 -11.09
C ARG A 366 -23.69 -8.17 -10.06
N LYS A 367 -24.07 -8.27 -8.78
CA LYS A 367 -23.20 -8.15 -7.62
C LYS A 367 -23.29 -9.40 -6.76
N VAL A 368 -22.18 -9.76 -6.12
CA VAL A 368 -22.06 -10.90 -5.20
C VAL A 368 -21.42 -10.43 -3.90
N ASN A 369 -21.96 -10.86 -2.77
CA ASN A 369 -21.36 -10.59 -1.48
C ASN A 369 -20.55 -11.81 -1.01
N LEU A 370 -19.32 -11.55 -0.60
CA LEU A 370 -18.41 -12.51 0.02
C LEU A 370 -18.24 -12.16 1.49
N SER A 371 -18.30 -13.15 2.38
CA SER A 371 -17.92 -12.97 3.78
C SER A 371 -16.92 -14.03 4.21
N PHE A 372 -15.87 -13.61 4.93
CA PHE A 372 -14.81 -14.49 5.40
C PHE A 372 -13.98 -13.84 6.51
N THR A 373 -13.16 -14.64 7.18
CA THR A 373 -12.18 -14.16 8.16
C THR A 373 -10.76 -14.44 7.70
N LEU A 374 -9.83 -13.55 8.06
CA LEU A 374 -8.40 -13.73 7.81
C LEU A 374 -7.59 -13.40 9.07
N PRO A 375 -6.42 -14.04 9.26
CA PRO A 375 -5.49 -13.65 10.30
C PRO A 375 -4.95 -12.22 10.03
N PRO A 376 -4.40 -11.55 11.05
CA PRO A 376 -3.70 -10.27 10.88
C PRO A 376 -2.61 -10.36 9.82
N GLY A 377 -2.44 -9.30 9.03
CA GLY A 377 -1.42 -9.22 7.98
C GLY A 377 -1.76 -9.89 6.65
N ALA A 378 -2.88 -10.62 6.55
CA ALA A 378 -3.38 -11.15 5.29
C ALA A 378 -4.28 -10.13 4.55
N TYR A 379 -4.35 -10.25 3.22
CA TYR A 379 -5.03 -9.30 2.35
C TYR A 379 -6.33 -9.87 1.79
N ALA A 380 -7.45 -9.29 2.21
CA ALA A 380 -8.78 -9.66 1.70
C ALA A 380 -8.91 -9.47 0.18
N THR A 381 -8.22 -8.48 -0.36
CA THR A 381 -8.19 -8.23 -1.80
C THR A 381 -7.61 -9.39 -2.59
N LEU A 382 -6.61 -10.10 -2.05
CA LEU A 382 -6.06 -11.30 -2.70
C LEU A 382 -7.04 -12.47 -2.68
N VAL A 383 -7.81 -12.64 -1.59
CA VAL A 383 -8.88 -13.66 -1.54
C VAL A 383 -9.93 -13.35 -2.60
N VAL A 384 -10.44 -12.12 -2.63
CA VAL A 384 -11.45 -11.70 -3.62
C VAL A 384 -10.94 -11.89 -5.04
N ARG A 385 -9.72 -11.45 -5.34
CA ARG A 385 -9.11 -11.58 -6.67
C ARG A 385 -8.82 -13.03 -7.04
N ARG A 386 -8.50 -13.91 -6.10
CA ARG A 386 -8.35 -15.34 -6.35
C ARG A 386 -9.70 -16.01 -6.60
N VAL A 387 -10.74 -15.66 -5.85
CA VAL A 387 -12.11 -16.14 -6.10
C VAL A 387 -12.61 -15.70 -7.48
N LEU A 388 -12.25 -14.51 -7.92
CA LEU A 388 -12.74 -13.90 -9.16
C LEU A 388 -11.66 -13.84 -10.27
N TRP A 389 -10.70 -14.76 -10.23
CA TRP A 389 -9.58 -14.73 -11.17
C TRP A 389 -10.03 -14.75 -12.63
N PHE A 390 -11.12 -15.45 -12.94
CA PHE A 390 -11.69 -15.59 -14.28
C PHE A 390 -12.35 -14.30 -14.78
N ALA A 391 -12.78 -13.40 -13.89
CA ALA A 391 -13.42 -12.13 -14.22
C ALA A 391 -12.42 -10.96 -14.29
N THR A 392 -11.12 -11.22 -14.20
CA THR A 392 -10.08 -10.21 -14.25
C THR A 392 -9.32 -10.29 -15.56
N GLU A 393 -9.03 -9.17 -16.21
CA GLU A 393 -8.15 -9.11 -17.39
C GLU A 393 -6.75 -9.68 -17.12
N SER A 394 -6.38 -9.79 -15.85
CA SER A 394 -5.14 -10.37 -15.38
C SER A 394 -5.06 -11.90 -15.50
N ALA A 395 -6.15 -12.57 -15.81
CA ALA A 395 -6.22 -14.03 -15.95
C ALA A 395 -5.51 -14.59 -17.19
N ARG A 396 -4.97 -13.75 -18.06
CA ARG A 396 -4.12 -14.22 -19.16
C ARG A 396 -2.83 -14.82 -18.56
N PRO A 397 -2.38 -15.99 -19.03
CA PRO A 397 -1.19 -16.62 -18.52
C PRO A 397 0.01 -15.67 -18.67
N VAL A 398 0.58 -15.24 -17.54
CA VAL A 398 1.85 -14.49 -17.51
C VAL A 398 2.97 -15.55 -17.61
N LEU A 399 3.03 -16.21 -18.77
CA LEU A 399 4.04 -17.21 -19.07
C LEU A 399 5.11 -16.64 -19.99
N ARG A 400 5.82 -15.68 -19.52
CA ARG A 400 7.25 -15.53 -19.80
C ARG A 400 7.89 -15.11 -18.48
N PRO A 401 8.91 -15.82 -17.97
CA PRO A 401 9.79 -15.18 -17.01
C PRO A 401 10.24 -13.90 -17.67
N SER A 402 9.86 -12.76 -17.11
CA SER A 402 10.46 -11.49 -17.52
C SER A 402 11.95 -11.72 -17.42
N ALA A 403 12.63 -11.71 -18.57
CA ALA A 403 14.07 -11.62 -18.58
C ALA A 403 14.43 -10.55 -17.55
N PRO A 404 15.44 -10.76 -16.70
CA PRO A 404 15.85 -9.76 -15.73
C PRO A 404 15.97 -8.45 -16.51
N ALA A 405 15.26 -7.41 -16.09
CA ALA A 405 15.42 -6.09 -16.65
C ALA A 405 16.92 -5.86 -16.66
N ALA A 406 17.49 -5.69 -17.85
CA ALA A 406 18.93 -5.49 -18.00
C ALA A 406 19.34 -4.43 -16.97
N PRO A 407 20.37 -4.66 -16.17
CA PRO A 407 20.81 -3.67 -15.20
C PRO A 407 21.00 -2.37 -15.97
N ALA A 408 20.30 -1.31 -15.55
CA ALA A 408 20.48 0.00 -16.15
C ALA A 408 21.99 0.25 -16.19
N LYS A 409 22.54 0.42 -17.39
CA LYS A 409 23.96 0.65 -17.59
C LYS A 409 24.35 1.78 -16.64
N ILE A 410 25.14 1.46 -15.63
CA ILE A 410 25.71 2.44 -14.72
C ILE A 410 26.65 3.27 -15.56
N SER A 411 26.21 4.45 -15.98
CA SER A 411 27.13 5.45 -16.51
C SER A 411 28.11 5.77 -15.38
N ARG A 412 29.39 5.47 -15.59
CA ARG A 412 30.47 5.88 -14.70
C ARG A 412 30.35 7.40 -14.47
N PRO A 413 30.52 7.88 -13.23
CA PRO A 413 30.57 9.31 -12.99
C PRO A 413 31.68 9.90 -13.88
N ALA A 414 31.33 10.90 -14.67
CA ALA A 414 32.27 11.64 -15.47
C ALA A 414 33.35 12.24 -14.56
N ALA A 415 34.59 12.04 -14.92
CA ALA A 415 35.73 12.66 -14.25
C ALA A 415 35.58 14.20 -14.22
N PRO A 416 36.04 14.88 -13.15
CA PRO A 416 35.88 16.33 -13.02
C PRO A 416 36.59 17.03 -14.20
N ARG A 417 35.81 17.78 -14.97
CA ARG A 417 36.34 18.65 -16.02
C ARG A 417 37.15 19.79 -15.38
N ARG A 418 38.38 19.95 -15.83
CA ARG A 418 39.22 21.13 -15.57
C ARG A 418 38.52 22.38 -16.15
N PRO A 419 38.68 23.56 -15.53
CA PRO A 419 38.11 24.80 -16.04
C PRO A 419 38.88 25.19 -17.33
N ALA A 420 38.14 25.40 -18.41
CA ALA A 420 38.64 26.01 -19.62
C ALA A 420 38.29 27.49 -19.63
N ASN A 421 39.26 28.30 -19.98
CA ASN A 421 39.21 29.74 -20.13
C ASN A 421 38.19 30.23 -21.16
N GLU A 422 37.75 31.45 -20.95
CA GLU A 422 36.89 32.33 -21.76
C GLU A 422 37.37 32.58 -23.21
N PRO A 423 36.59 33.44 -23.94
CA PRO A 423 35.34 33.17 -24.64
C PRO A 423 35.49 33.31 -26.17
N ASP A 424 34.57 32.73 -26.92
CA ASP A 424 34.32 33.21 -28.28
C ASP A 424 32.82 33.36 -28.57
N ALA A 425 32.48 34.53 -29.03
CA ALA A 425 31.14 34.98 -29.35
C ALA A 425 30.76 34.54 -30.77
N ARG A 426 29.59 33.96 -30.92
CA ARG A 426 28.71 33.89 -32.11
C ARG A 426 28.12 32.50 -32.36
N ALA A 427 26.91 32.29 -31.89
CA ALA A 427 25.96 31.47 -32.63
C ALA A 427 24.50 31.78 -32.15
N THR A 428 23.78 32.24 -33.09
CA THR A 428 22.39 32.60 -33.27
C THR A 428 21.35 31.79 -32.51
N VAL A 429 20.42 32.57 -31.95
CA VAL A 429 19.14 32.18 -31.37
C VAL A 429 18.15 31.70 -32.45
N ALA A 430 17.50 30.56 -32.22
CA ALA A 430 16.30 30.17 -32.95
C ALA A 430 15.17 29.84 -31.93
N PRO A 431 13.89 30.09 -32.26
CA PRO A 431 12.91 30.56 -31.25
C PRO A 431 12.05 29.50 -30.62
N GLN A 432 11.74 29.70 -29.33
CA GLN A 432 10.81 28.90 -28.49
C GLN A 432 9.31 29.17 -28.77
N GLU A 433 8.90 29.60 -29.95
CA GLU A 433 7.49 29.97 -30.23
C GLU A 433 6.55 28.78 -30.44
N GLY A 434 7.04 27.59 -30.74
CA GLY A 434 6.18 26.45 -31.08
C GLY A 434 5.44 25.79 -29.90
N PHE A 435 5.93 25.90 -28.68
CA PHE A 435 5.34 25.21 -27.54
C PHE A 435 4.14 25.96 -26.92
N LEU A 436 4.25 27.26 -26.80
CA LEU A 436 3.18 28.12 -26.26
C LEU A 436 2.00 28.21 -27.23
N ALA A 437 2.25 28.20 -28.54
CA ALA A 437 1.20 28.17 -29.56
C ALA A 437 0.36 26.89 -29.51
N ARG A 438 0.97 25.72 -29.30
CA ARG A 438 0.27 24.45 -29.15
C ARG A 438 -0.55 24.36 -27.84
N GLN A 439 -0.14 25.04 -26.78
CA GLN A 439 -0.92 25.09 -25.54
C GLN A 439 -2.15 26.00 -25.70
N ARG A 440 -2.03 27.14 -26.40
CA ARG A 440 -3.18 28.05 -26.67
C ARG A 440 -4.23 27.35 -27.54
N ALA A 441 -3.83 26.69 -28.62
CA ALA A 441 -4.74 25.96 -29.50
C ALA A 441 -5.50 24.83 -28.78
N ARG A 442 -4.87 24.10 -27.84
CA ARG A 442 -5.55 23.09 -27.03
C ARG A 442 -6.54 23.68 -26.03
N LYS A 443 -6.27 24.87 -25.50
CA LYS A 443 -7.18 25.54 -24.56
C LYS A 443 -8.42 26.09 -25.28
N GLU A 444 -8.26 26.63 -26.45
CA GLU A 444 -9.34 27.12 -27.31
C GLU A 444 -10.25 26.00 -27.84
N ALA A 445 -9.66 24.88 -28.28
CA ALA A 445 -10.43 23.71 -28.69
C ALA A 445 -11.27 23.09 -27.54
N ARG A 446 -10.79 23.20 -26.30
CA ARG A 446 -11.51 22.71 -25.12
C ARG A 446 -12.64 23.67 -24.70
N ALA A 447 -12.46 24.99 -24.91
CA ALA A 447 -13.49 25.99 -24.67
C ALA A 447 -14.63 25.86 -25.70
N ALA A 448 -14.32 25.71 -26.98
CA ALA A 448 -15.29 25.53 -28.05
C ALA A 448 -16.16 24.25 -27.87
N ARG A 449 -15.55 23.14 -27.40
CA ARG A 449 -16.31 21.91 -27.06
C ARG A 449 -17.25 22.08 -25.87
N ARG A 450 -16.92 22.94 -24.89
CA ARG A 450 -17.80 23.23 -23.74
C ARG A 450 -18.97 24.13 -24.15
N GLU A 451 -18.77 25.02 -25.10
CA GLU A 451 -19.81 25.92 -25.60
C GLU A 451 -20.80 25.19 -26.51
N ALA A 452 -20.30 24.28 -27.37
CA ALA A 452 -21.14 23.39 -28.18
C ALA A 452 -22.04 22.46 -27.34
N ALA A 453 -21.57 22.03 -26.15
CA ALA A 453 -22.35 21.18 -25.26
C ALA A 453 -23.40 21.95 -24.42
N ARG A 454 -23.49 23.27 -24.50
CA ARG A 454 -24.43 24.13 -23.75
C ARG A 454 -25.64 24.59 -24.55
N LYS A 455 -25.76 24.29 -25.86
CA LYS A 455 -26.94 24.64 -26.64
C LYS A 455 -28.04 23.60 -26.43
N PRO A 456 -29.25 23.98 -26.01
CA PRO A 456 -30.39 23.07 -25.90
C PRO A 456 -30.87 22.65 -27.27
N PRO A 457 -31.44 21.43 -27.41
CA PRO A 457 -32.01 20.99 -28.67
C PRO A 457 -33.25 21.82 -29.03
N GLY A 458 -33.21 22.48 -30.19
CA GLY A 458 -34.33 23.23 -30.71
C GLY A 458 -35.48 22.30 -31.07
N HIS A 459 -36.67 22.70 -30.70
CA HIS A 459 -37.93 22.08 -31.13
C HIS A 459 -38.09 22.07 -32.67
N ARG A 460 -38.34 20.91 -33.23
CA ARG A 460 -39.21 20.66 -34.36
C ARG A 460 -39.99 19.38 -34.09
#